data_fb9d117ff9e1f10709c37aa4d41cfee7
#
_entry.id   fb9d117ff9e1f10709c37aa4d41cfee7
#
_cell.length_a   1.000
_cell.length_b   1.000
_cell.length_c   1.000
_cell.angle_alpha   90.00
_cell.angle_beta   90.00
_cell.angle_gamma   90.00
#
_symmetry.space_group_name_H-M   'P 1'
#
loop_
_entity.id
_entity.type
_entity.pdbx_description
1 polymer ?
#
loop_
_entity_poly.entity_id
_entity_poly.type
_entity_poly.pdbx_seq_one_letter_code
_entity_poly.pdbx_strand_id
1 'polypeptide(L)'
;MGNFFANLGDAWSFVNNLLQARGLEAYESLVRFSTNTVFGLGGLLDIASEAGIERHKQDFGLTLGRWGVPTGPYLVLPLLGPSTVRDTAALPVDYFVGDPVGYVNDVPVRNSLYGLRFVDKRASLLHATSVLDEAALDSYSFTRDVYLKLRGGAKAGADDEEGG
;
A
#
# COMPACT_ATOMS: atom_id res chain seq x y z
N MET A 1 -1.36 3.85 -16.05
CA MET A 1 -1.96 4.63 -14.93
C MET A 1 -1.57 4.04 -13.58
N GLY A 2 -1.63 2.71 -13.37
CA GLY A 2 -1.24 2.07 -12.11
C GLY A 2 0.15 2.45 -11.61
N ASN A 3 1.14 2.57 -12.50
CA ASN A 3 2.51 2.96 -12.13
C ASN A 3 2.58 4.37 -11.53
N PHE A 4 1.80 5.32 -12.05
CA PHE A 4 1.74 6.67 -11.50
C PHE A 4 1.25 6.69 -10.05
N PHE A 5 0.12 6.02 -9.76
CA PHE A 5 -0.39 5.92 -8.40
C PHE A 5 0.49 5.08 -7.48
N ALA A 6 1.15 4.05 -8.03
CA ALA A 6 2.11 3.26 -7.28
C ALA A 6 3.35 4.09 -6.91
N ASN A 7 3.84 4.97 -7.79
CA ASN A 7 4.94 5.89 -7.51
C ASN A 7 4.58 6.90 -6.40
N LEU A 8 3.35 7.44 -6.42
CA LEU A 8 2.86 8.27 -5.30
C LEU A 8 2.81 7.46 -3.99
N GLY A 9 2.42 6.18 -4.07
CA GLY A 9 2.45 5.26 -2.94
C GLY A 9 3.87 4.98 -2.41
N ASP A 10 4.89 4.98 -3.27
CA ASP A 10 6.28 4.80 -2.86
C ASP A 10 6.76 5.98 -1.97
N ALA A 11 6.30 7.21 -2.24
CA ALA A 11 6.58 8.36 -1.37
C ALA A 11 5.95 8.20 0.03
N TRP A 12 4.71 7.70 0.11
CA TRP A 12 4.07 7.41 1.39
C TRP A 12 4.70 6.20 2.11
N SER A 13 5.11 5.18 1.35
CA SER A 13 5.84 4.03 1.89
C SER A 13 7.18 4.45 2.50
N PHE A 14 7.89 5.41 1.90
CA PHE A 14 9.10 6.01 2.47
C PHE A 14 8.85 6.56 3.89
N VAL A 15 7.80 7.37 4.05
CA VAL A 15 7.44 7.94 5.37
C VAL A 15 7.13 6.83 6.38
N ASN A 16 6.31 5.84 5.98
CA ASN A 16 5.95 4.74 6.87
C ASN A 16 7.13 3.84 7.23
N ASN A 17 8.05 3.57 6.30
CA ASN A 17 9.27 2.83 6.59
C ASN A 17 10.16 3.59 7.59
N LEU A 18 10.26 4.93 7.49
CA LEU A 18 10.95 5.75 8.49
C LEU A 18 10.30 5.66 9.88
N LEU A 19 8.96 5.74 9.94
CA LEU A 19 8.20 5.61 11.20
C LEU A 19 8.35 4.23 11.84
N GLN A 20 8.67 3.22 11.04
CA GLN A 20 8.94 1.85 11.48
C GLN A 20 10.42 1.59 11.80
N ALA A 21 11.29 2.61 11.72
CA ALA A 21 12.74 2.50 11.86
C ALA A 21 13.40 1.53 10.84
N ARG A 22 12.80 1.37 9.66
CA ARG A 22 13.29 0.51 8.57
C ARG A 22 14.07 1.36 7.57
N GLY A 23 15.33 1.65 7.91
CA GLY A 23 16.15 2.62 7.16
C GLY A 23 16.46 2.20 5.72
N LEU A 24 16.76 0.93 5.48
CA LEU A 24 17.06 0.42 4.14
C LEU A 24 15.83 0.49 3.22
N GLU A 25 14.69 -0.01 3.69
CA GLU A 25 13.45 -0.01 2.93
C GLU A 25 12.91 1.42 2.71
N ALA A 26 13.16 2.32 3.66
CA ALA A 26 12.89 3.75 3.49
C ALA A 26 13.75 4.32 2.37
N TYR A 27 15.06 4.05 2.39
CA TYR A 27 15.98 4.51 1.34
C TYR A 27 15.57 3.97 -0.05
N GLU A 28 15.28 2.67 -0.15
CA GLU A 28 14.83 2.07 -1.41
C GLU A 28 13.51 2.67 -1.92
N SER A 29 12.55 2.92 -1.02
CA SER A 29 11.29 3.60 -1.36
C SER A 29 11.52 5.02 -1.89
N LEU A 30 12.46 5.77 -1.31
CA LEU A 30 12.84 7.11 -1.76
C LEU A 30 13.52 7.05 -3.12
N VAL A 31 14.45 6.13 -3.32
CA VAL A 31 15.16 5.94 -4.60
C VAL A 31 14.16 5.56 -5.69
N ARG A 32 13.23 4.65 -5.41
CA ARG A 32 12.16 4.28 -6.35
C ARG A 32 11.35 5.50 -6.77
N PHE A 33 10.84 6.24 -5.79
CA PHE A 33 10.04 7.44 -6.04
C PHE A 33 10.81 8.44 -6.91
N SER A 34 12.06 8.72 -6.56
CA SER A 34 12.92 9.68 -7.29
C SER A 34 13.21 9.20 -8.71
N THR A 35 13.61 7.94 -8.88
CA THR A 35 13.95 7.36 -10.18
C THR A 35 12.73 7.35 -11.11
N ASN A 36 11.57 6.90 -10.62
CA ASN A 36 10.37 6.86 -11.42
C ASN A 36 9.82 8.26 -11.73
N THR A 37 10.03 9.24 -10.84
CA THR A 37 9.60 10.62 -11.08
C THR A 37 10.50 11.30 -12.13
N VAL A 38 11.82 11.15 -12.03
CA VAL A 38 12.77 11.83 -12.91
C VAL A 38 12.89 11.13 -14.26
N PHE A 39 13.11 9.84 -14.27
CA PHE A 39 13.36 9.06 -15.50
C PHE A 39 12.10 8.36 -16.02
N GLY A 40 11.08 8.15 -15.18
CA GLY A 40 9.82 7.49 -15.52
C GLY A 40 8.68 8.43 -15.91
N LEU A 41 8.97 9.65 -16.40
CA LEU A 41 7.98 10.65 -16.81
C LEU A 41 6.94 10.93 -15.69
N GLY A 42 7.43 11.32 -14.52
CA GLY A 42 6.55 11.58 -13.37
C GLY A 42 5.92 10.31 -12.76
N GLY A 43 6.52 9.15 -12.97
CA GLY A 43 6.03 7.87 -12.44
C GLY A 43 5.09 7.09 -13.36
N LEU A 44 4.94 7.49 -14.63
CA LEU A 44 4.17 6.73 -15.61
C LEU A 44 4.87 5.42 -15.99
N LEU A 45 6.20 5.42 -16.00
CA LEU A 45 7.05 4.26 -16.23
C LEU A 45 7.70 3.81 -14.92
N ASP A 46 7.79 2.51 -14.69
CA ASP A 46 8.42 1.92 -13.49
C ASP A 46 9.88 1.55 -13.79
N ILE A 47 10.73 2.56 -13.95
CA ILE A 47 12.15 2.40 -14.24
C ILE A 47 12.88 1.77 -13.04
N ALA A 48 12.44 2.04 -11.82
CA ALA A 48 13.05 1.49 -10.62
C ALA A 48 12.94 -0.05 -10.55
N SER A 49 11.85 -0.63 -11.02
CA SER A 49 11.72 -2.10 -11.13
C SER A 49 12.66 -2.68 -12.19
N GLU A 50 12.85 -2.01 -13.31
CA GLU A 50 13.83 -2.41 -14.33
C GLU A 50 15.27 -2.35 -13.80
N ALA A 51 15.55 -1.43 -12.87
CA ALA A 51 16.82 -1.33 -12.17
C ALA A 51 16.99 -2.32 -11.00
N GLY A 52 16.03 -3.21 -10.76
CA GLY A 52 16.06 -4.22 -9.72
C GLY A 52 15.84 -3.70 -8.29
N ILE A 53 15.29 -2.49 -8.13
CA ILE A 53 15.01 -1.92 -6.81
C ILE A 53 13.66 -2.46 -6.33
N GLU A 54 13.65 -3.17 -5.20
CA GLU A 54 12.44 -3.75 -4.62
C GLU A 54 11.44 -2.69 -4.15
N ARG A 55 10.15 -3.04 -4.21
CA ARG A 55 9.06 -2.18 -3.72
C ARG A 55 8.61 -2.62 -2.33
N HIS A 56 8.83 -1.79 -1.35
CA HIS A 56 8.41 -2.00 0.04
C HIS A 56 7.15 -1.18 0.35
N LYS A 57 6.02 -1.71 -0.08
CA LYS A 57 4.72 -1.03 0.11
C LYS A 57 4.33 -1.03 1.58
N GLN A 58 4.24 0.16 2.17
CA GLN A 58 3.85 0.37 3.56
C GLN A 58 2.72 1.40 3.66
N ASP A 59 1.91 1.24 4.69
CA ASP A 59 0.84 2.17 5.06
C ASP A 59 0.81 2.38 6.58
N PHE A 60 -0.02 3.32 7.04
CA PHE A 60 -0.08 3.65 8.46
C PHE A 60 -0.66 2.51 9.31
N GLY A 61 -1.53 1.66 8.75
CA GLY A 61 -2.01 0.44 9.42
C GLY A 61 -0.89 -0.53 9.76
N LEU A 62 0.05 -0.75 8.84
CA LEU A 62 1.26 -1.57 9.07
C LEU A 62 2.20 -0.90 10.08
N THR A 63 2.33 0.42 10.04
CA THR A 63 3.11 1.19 11.02
C THR A 63 2.55 1.02 12.44
N LEU A 64 1.23 1.11 12.61
CA LEU A 64 0.59 0.82 13.89
C LEU A 64 0.83 -0.63 14.34
N GLY A 65 0.83 -1.58 13.41
CA GLY A 65 1.18 -2.98 13.67
C GLY A 65 2.60 -3.15 14.20
N ARG A 66 3.56 -2.46 13.60
CA ARG A 66 4.97 -2.43 14.05
C ARG A 66 5.10 -1.83 15.45
N TRP A 67 4.29 -0.83 15.78
CA TRP A 67 4.25 -0.22 17.12
C TRP A 67 3.51 -1.06 18.16
N GLY A 68 3.01 -2.23 17.80
CA GLY A 68 2.37 -3.19 18.70
C GLY A 68 0.86 -3.13 18.76
N VAL A 69 0.20 -2.33 17.92
CA VAL A 69 -1.26 -2.30 17.85
C VAL A 69 -1.77 -3.58 17.18
N PRO A 70 -2.62 -4.39 17.85
CA PRO A 70 -3.17 -5.60 17.26
C PRO A 70 -4.07 -5.31 16.06
N THR A 71 -4.14 -6.24 15.11
CA THR A 71 -4.99 -6.10 13.91
C THR A 71 -6.47 -5.95 14.25
N GLY A 72 -6.92 -6.62 15.29
CA GLY A 72 -8.33 -6.73 15.64
C GLY A 72 -9.11 -7.62 14.66
N PRO A 73 -10.45 -7.62 14.74
CA PRO A 73 -11.31 -8.40 13.84
C PRO A 73 -11.12 -8.06 12.38
N TYR A 74 -11.19 -9.09 11.52
CA TYR A 74 -11.25 -8.94 10.08
C TYR A 74 -12.62 -8.42 9.65
N LEU A 75 -12.63 -7.52 8.69
CA LEU A 75 -13.85 -6.98 8.08
C LEU A 75 -13.63 -6.68 6.60
N VAL A 76 -14.71 -6.62 5.86
CA VAL A 76 -14.70 -6.27 4.44
C VAL A 76 -15.39 -4.93 4.28
N LEU A 77 -14.63 -3.93 3.83
CA LEU A 77 -15.18 -2.60 3.58
C LEU A 77 -15.84 -2.55 2.20
N PRO A 78 -17.03 -1.97 2.08
CA PRO A 78 -17.63 -1.71 0.78
C PRO A 78 -16.66 -0.91 -0.10
N LEU A 79 -16.50 -1.33 -1.35
CA LEU A 79 -15.63 -0.70 -2.38
C LEU A 79 -14.13 -0.75 -2.10
N LEU A 80 -13.69 -0.87 -0.84
CA LEU A 80 -12.27 -0.88 -0.44
C LEU A 80 -11.71 -2.30 -0.28
N GLY A 81 -12.58 -3.29 -0.05
CA GLY A 81 -12.21 -4.69 0.07
C GLY A 81 -11.74 -5.11 1.48
N PRO A 82 -10.87 -6.13 1.57
CA PRO A 82 -10.41 -6.68 2.84
C PRO A 82 -9.75 -5.63 3.74
N SER A 83 -10.05 -5.67 5.03
CA SER A 83 -9.49 -4.77 6.05
C SER A 83 -9.51 -5.42 7.44
N THR A 84 -9.01 -4.70 8.43
CA THR A 84 -9.17 -5.00 9.85
C THR A 84 -9.58 -3.72 10.59
N VAL A 85 -9.99 -3.84 11.85
CA VAL A 85 -10.35 -2.67 12.65
C VAL A 85 -9.18 -1.68 12.75
N ARG A 86 -7.95 -2.17 12.98
CA ARG A 86 -6.73 -1.36 13.00
C ARG A 86 -6.51 -0.63 11.68
N ASP A 87 -6.53 -1.35 10.58
CA ASP A 87 -6.26 -0.81 9.25
C ASP A 87 -7.35 0.18 8.82
N THR A 88 -8.62 -0.11 9.18
CA THR A 88 -9.74 0.82 8.94
C THR A 88 -9.58 2.11 9.76
N ALA A 89 -9.13 2.02 11.01
CA ALA A 89 -8.86 3.20 11.83
C ALA A 89 -7.66 4.03 11.31
N ALA A 90 -6.72 3.40 10.62
CA ALA A 90 -5.58 4.05 9.98
C ALA A 90 -5.92 4.74 8.66
N LEU A 91 -7.00 4.35 7.98
CA LEU A 91 -7.39 4.89 6.67
C LEU A 91 -7.47 6.43 6.63
N PRO A 92 -8.02 7.14 7.63
CA PRO A 92 -8.03 8.59 7.62
C PRO A 92 -6.63 9.18 7.49
N VAL A 93 -5.64 8.62 8.17
CA VAL A 93 -4.24 9.09 8.08
C VAL A 93 -3.69 8.85 6.68
N ASP A 94 -3.89 7.65 6.14
CA ASP A 94 -3.43 7.30 4.80
C ASP A 94 -4.07 8.19 3.72
N TYR A 95 -5.36 8.54 3.87
CA TYR A 95 -6.07 9.38 2.90
C TYR A 95 -5.83 10.88 3.08
N PHE A 96 -5.78 11.38 4.30
CA PHE A 96 -5.65 12.83 4.54
C PHE A 96 -4.21 13.30 4.61
N VAL A 97 -3.30 12.46 5.05
CA VAL A 97 -1.87 12.82 5.19
C VAL A 97 -1.04 12.17 4.09
N GLY A 98 -1.29 10.89 3.80
CA GLY A 98 -0.50 10.09 2.86
C GLY A 98 -0.90 10.21 1.40
N ASP A 99 -1.98 10.90 1.07
CA ASP A 99 -2.47 11.03 -0.30
C ASP A 99 -2.04 12.34 -0.97
N PRO A 100 -1.00 12.33 -1.83
CA PRO A 100 -0.55 13.54 -2.52
C PRO A 100 -1.62 14.17 -3.42
N VAL A 101 -2.59 13.38 -3.90
CA VAL A 101 -3.71 13.88 -4.74
C VAL A 101 -4.58 14.86 -3.97
N GLY A 102 -4.72 14.68 -2.65
CA GLY A 102 -5.48 15.59 -1.78
C GLY A 102 -4.93 17.02 -1.74
N TYR A 103 -3.64 17.19 -2.01
CA TYR A 103 -2.97 18.50 -1.99
C TYR A 103 -3.04 19.25 -3.34
N VAL A 104 -3.65 18.66 -4.36
CA VAL A 104 -3.87 19.33 -5.66
C VAL A 104 -4.95 20.40 -5.50
N ASN A 105 -4.57 21.67 -5.67
CA ASN A 105 -5.45 22.82 -5.50
C ASN A 105 -6.53 22.92 -6.59
N ASP A 106 -6.23 22.46 -7.81
CA ASP A 106 -7.18 22.48 -8.92
C ASP A 106 -8.25 21.38 -8.73
N VAL A 107 -9.47 21.79 -8.42
CA VAL A 107 -10.58 20.89 -8.10
C VAL A 107 -10.93 19.94 -9.26
N PRO A 108 -11.08 20.39 -10.51
CA PRO A 108 -11.30 19.51 -11.66
C PRO A 108 -10.21 18.47 -11.84
N VAL A 109 -8.95 18.85 -11.75
CA VAL A 109 -7.80 17.94 -11.87
C VAL A 109 -7.79 16.93 -10.71
N ARG A 110 -7.96 17.38 -9.48
CA ARG A 110 -8.03 16.52 -8.31
C ARG A 110 -9.15 15.49 -8.41
N ASN A 111 -10.35 15.91 -8.79
CA ASN A 111 -11.49 14.99 -8.92
C ASN A 111 -11.28 13.98 -10.05
N SER A 112 -10.66 14.40 -11.16
CA SER A 112 -10.29 13.50 -12.25
C SER A 112 -9.27 12.45 -11.81
N LEU A 113 -8.27 12.84 -11.02
CA LEU A 113 -7.26 11.92 -10.47
C LEU A 113 -7.91 10.91 -9.49
N TYR A 114 -8.84 11.35 -8.64
CA TYR A 114 -9.59 10.42 -7.78
C TYR A 114 -10.47 9.46 -8.58
N GLY A 115 -11.14 9.93 -9.64
CA GLY A 115 -11.90 9.08 -10.55
C GLY A 115 -11.03 8.02 -11.22
N LEU A 116 -9.88 8.41 -11.77
CA LEU A 116 -8.92 7.50 -12.39
C LEU A 116 -8.36 6.48 -11.38
N ARG A 117 -8.02 6.94 -10.17
CA ARG A 117 -7.53 6.06 -9.10
C ARG A 117 -8.59 5.05 -8.66
N PHE A 118 -9.85 5.47 -8.58
CA PHE A 118 -10.95 4.57 -8.27
C PHE A 118 -11.13 3.48 -9.33
N VAL A 119 -11.09 3.85 -10.62
CA VAL A 119 -11.17 2.91 -11.73
C VAL A 119 -9.99 1.94 -11.72
N ASP A 120 -8.76 2.43 -11.53
CA ASP A 120 -7.55 1.63 -11.46
C ASP A 120 -7.61 0.61 -10.29
N LYS A 121 -8.01 1.07 -9.11
CA LYS A 121 -8.19 0.21 -7.94
C LYS A 121 -9.29 -0.83 -8.15
N ARG A 122 -10.41 -0.44 -8.77
CA ARG A 122 -11.50 -1.36 -9.07
C ARG A 122 -11.09 -2.43 -10.07
N ALA A 123 -10.36 -2.04 -11.13
CA ALA A 123 -9.82 -2.98 -12.12
C ALA A 123 -8.87 -3.99 -11.47
N SER A 124 -7.97 -3.53 -10.60
CA SER A 124 -7.05 -4.40 -9.85
C SER A 124 -7.77 -5.39 -8.93
N LEU A 125 -8.82 -4.95 -8.24
CA LEU A 125 -9.64 -5.83 -7.38
C LEU A 125 -10.41 -6.87 -8.18
N LEU A 126 -10.98 -6.51 -9.33
CA LEU A 126 -11.69 -7.44 -10.21
C LEU A 126 -10.75 -8.53 -10.72
N HIS A 127 -9.54 -8.17 -11.13
CA HIS A 127 -8.53 -9.12 -11.57
C HIS A 127 -8.10 -10.06 -10.43
N ALA A 128 -7.86 -9.52 -9.24
CA ALA A 128 -7.52 -10.33 -8.07
C ALA A 128 -8.67 -11.29 -7.70
N THR A 129 -9.91 -10.83 -7.73
CA THR A 129 -11.09 -11.66 -7.42
C THR A 129 -11.24 -12.80 -8.41
N SER A 130 -11.06 -12.56 -9.73
CA SER A 130 -11.17 -13.63 -10.74
C SER A 130 -10.11 -14.73 -10.55
N VAL A 131 -8.89 -14.37 -10.19
CA VAL A 131 -7.82 -15.33 -9.90
C VAL A 131 -8.12 -16.12 -8.61
N LEU A 132 -8.69 -15.47 -7.60
CA LEU A 132 -9.08 -16.13 -6.34
C LEU A 132 -10.24 -17.11 -6.52
N ASP A 133 -11.25 -16.74 -7.30
CA ASP A 133 -12.41 -17.60 -7.58
C ASP A 133 -12.02 -18.85 -8.38
N GLU A 134 -10.97 -18.76 -9.20
CA GLU A 134 -10.42 -19.90 -9.93
C GLU A 134 -9.57 -20.83 -9.03
N ALA A 135 -8.89 -20.27 -8.02
CA ALA A 135 -7.88 -20.96 -7.22
C ALA A 135 -8.41 -21.50 -5.89
N ALA A 136 -9.52 -21.01 -5.35
CA ALA A 136 -10.01 -21.31 -4.01
C ALA A 136 -11.43 -21.89 -3.99
N LEU A 137 -11.59 -22.98 -3.24
CA LEU A 137 -12.92 -23.59 -2.95
C LEU A 137 -13.78 -22.67 -2.07
N ASP A 138 -13.16 -21.85 -1.22
CA ASP A 138 -13.79 -20.82 -0.39
C ASP A 138 -12.96 -19.54 -0.46
N SER A 139 -13.35 -18.65 -1.36
CA SER A 139 -12.67 -17.37 -1.62
C SER A 139 -12.64 -16.45 -0.39
N TYR A 140 -13.68 -16.51 0.47
CA TYR A 140 -13.73 -15.66 1.67
C TYR A 140 -12.68 -16.07 2.70
N SER A 141 -12.67 -17.34 3.11
CA SER A 141 -11.71 -17.84 4.10
C SER A 141 -10.28 -17.70 3.61
N PHE A 142 -10.03 -18.01 2.34
CA PHE A 142 -8.71 -17.86 1.73
C PHE A 142 -8.24 -16.39 1.74
N THR A 143 -9.09 -15.47 1.27
CA THR A 143 -8.76 -14.03 1.24
C THR A 143 -8.50 -13.49 2.64
N ARG A 144 -9.34 -13.85 3.62
CA ARG A 144 -9.17 -13.46 5.01
C ARG A 144 -7.83 -13.93 5.57
N ASP A 145 -7.52 -15.21 5.39
CA ASP A 145 -6.32 -15.82 5.98
C ASP A 145 -5.04 -15.25 5.35
N VAL A 146 -5.01 -15.06 4.03
CA VAL A 146 -3.91 -14.41 3.33
C VAL A 146 -3.76 -12.96 3.80
N TYR A 147 -4.85 -12.20 3.90
CA TYR A 147 -4.82 -10.82 4.35
C TYR A 147 -4.27 -10.70 5.79
N LEU A 148 -4.79 -11.51 6.71
CA LEU A 148 -4.35 -11.50 8.11
C LEU A 148 -2.88 -11.94 8.23
N LYS A 149 -2.42 -12.90 7.44
CA LYS A 149 -1.02 -13.33 7.41
C LYS A 149 -0.09 -12.21 6.94
N LEU A 150 -0.46 -11.51 5.85
CA LEU A 150 0.32 -10.39 5.34
C LEU A 150 0.37 -9.20 6.30
N ARG A 151 -0.73 -8.96 7.02
CA ARG A 151 -0.84 -7.84 7.97
C ARG A 151 -0.34 -8.18 9.38
N GLY A 152 -0.38 -9.44 9.78
CA GLY A 152 0.17 -9.94 11.05
C GLY A 152 1.67 -10.19 11.02
N GLY A 153 2.22 -10.56 9.86
CA GLY A 153 3.64 -10.81 9.65
C GLY A 153 4.55 -9.60 9.88
N ALA A 154 3.98 -8.39 9.92
CA ALA A 154 4.72 -7.18 10.31
C ALA A 154 5.28 -7.25 11.74
N LYS A 155 4.71 -8.12 12.60
CA LYS A 155 5.16 -8.35 13.97
C LYS A 155 6.23 -9.45 14.05
N ALA A 156 6.16 -10.47 13.19
CA ALA A 156 7.11 -11.57 13.16
C ALA A 156 8.51 -11.15 12.67
N GLY A 157 8.59 -10.21 11.70
CA GLY A 157 9.87 -9.69 11.23
C GLY A 157 10.60 -8.78 12.23
N ALA A 158 9.93 -8.35 13.31
CA ALA A 158 10.55 -7.54 14.36
C ALA A 158 11.32 -8.40 15.38
N ASP A 159 10.81 -9.60 15.61
CA ASP A 159 11.38 -10.51 16.62
C ASP A 159 12.64 -11.22 16.07
N ASP A 160 12.77 -11.32 14.74
CA ASP A 160 13.93 -11.94 14.07
C ASP A 160 15.14 -10.99 13.95
N GLU A 161 14.93 -9.66 13.99
CA GLU A 161 16.00 -8.66 13.91
C GLU A 161 16.60 -8.31 15.29
N GLU A 162 15.90 -8.57 16.40
CA GLU A 162 16.41 -8.34 17.77
C GLU A 162 17.15 -9.56 18.35
N GLY A 163 17.17 -10.70 17.67
CA GLY A 163 17.78 -11.96 18.12
C GLY A 163 19.10 -12.34 17.44
N GLY A 164 19.71 -11.42 16.68
CA GLY A 164 20.96 -11.64 15.96
C GLY A 164 22.14 -10.87 16.55
#